data_30ac80810029dbbbd945b1c1ca953ed0
#
_entry.id   30ac80810029dbbbd945b1c1ca953ed0
#
_cell.length_a   1.000
_cell.length_b   1.000
_cell.length_c   1.000
_cell.angle_alpha   90.00
_cell.angle_beta   90.00
_cell.angle_gamma   90.00
#
_symmetry.space_group_name_H-M   'P 1'
#
loop_
_entity.id
_entity.type
_entity.pdbx_description
1 polymer ?
#
loop_
_entity_poly.entity_id
_entity_poly.type
_entity_poly.pdbx_seq_one_letter_code
_entity_poly.pdbx_strand_id
1 'polypeptide(L)'
;MDWSIFKKFEKTYTGHYHCRSNEENIYYLGNPYEMYWNDVNDKERGFHFFDTETLIHTPVNNPYRIFKIIYYEDQDYQTFDTRAYEDKIVKLIVKKKTKPRKFEKFVDKLYSSNVAELKIIENFQFQEAEDFEAFESEDTLSILNRYVEDSEINLEKSRIQKMLQDVYREACESI
;
A
#
# COMPACT_ATOMS: atom_id res chain seq x y z
N MET A 1 23.03 1.61 -15.05
CA MET A 1 22.91 2.53 -16.22
C MET A 1 24.04 3.52 -16.13
N ASP A 2 24.72 3.83 -17.22
CA ASP A 2 25.82 4.82 -17.19
C ASP A 2 25.24 6.23 -17.33
N TRP A 3 25.27 7.00 -16.24
CA TRP A 3 24.76 8.38 -16.18
C TRP A 3 25.74 9.42 -16.70
N SER A 4 26.95 9.01 -17.10
CA SER A 4 28.00 9.91 -17.57
C SER A 4 27.60 10.76 -18.77
N ILE A 5 26.67 10.25 -19.60
CA ILE A 5 26.12 11.00 -20.76
C ILE A 5 25.42 12.29 -20.39
N PHE A 6 24.91 12.40 -19.15
CA PHE A 6 24.18 13.58 -18.66
C PHE A 6 25.11 14.63 -18.00
N LYS A 7 26.38 14.30 -17.74
CA LYS A 7 27.33 15.24 -17.10
C LYS A 7 27.63 16.51 -17.92
N LYS A 8 27.34 16.46 -19.21
CA LYS A 8 27.51 17.64 -20.10
C LYS A 8 26.39 18.67 -19.95
N PHE A 9 25.28 18.33 -19.28
CA PHE A 9 24.17 19.25 -19.04
C PHE A 9 24.29 19.86 -17.64
N GLU A 10 23.89 21.11 -17.49
CA GLU A 10 23.87 21.76 -16.17
C GLU A 10 22.82 21.09 -15.24
N LYS A 11 21.64 20.79 -15.78
CA LYS A 11 20.55 20.10 -15.07
C LYS A 11 19.83 19.15 -16.01
N THR A 12 19.47 17.97 -15.50
CA THR A 12 18.70 16.97 -16.21
C THR A 12 17.49 16.60 -15.37
N TYR A 13 16.28 16.67 -15.93
CA TYR A 13 15.04 16.32 -15.25
C TYR A 13 14.49 15.02 -15.83
N THR A 14 14.06 14.11 -14.95
CA THR A 14 13.49 12.81 -15.33
C THR A 14 12.30 12.47 -14.45
N GLY A 15 11.34 11.74 -15.02
CA GLY A 15 10.10 11.31 -14.34
C GLY A 15 9.99 9.80 -14.13
N HIS A 16 11.07 9.04 -14.27
CA HIS A 16 11.02 7.57 -14.19
C HIS A 16 10.64 7.05 -12.80
N TYR A 17 11.19 7.64 -11.74
CA TYR A 17 10.93 7.23 -10.36
C TYR A 17 9.74 7.99 -9.77
N HIS A 18 8.93 7.29 -8.96
CA HIS A 18 7.74 7.85 -8.32
C HIS A 18 8.08 8.84 -7.20
N CYS A 19 9.19 8.61 -6.51
CA CYS A 19 9.65 9.46 -5.43
C CYS A 19 10.61 10.52 -5.95
N ARG A 20 10.48 11.74 -5.43
CA ARG A 20 11.38 12.84 -5.72
C ARG A 20 12.75 12.55 -5.13
N SER A 21 13.79 12.69 -5.94
CA SER A 21 15.18 12.55 -5.50
C SER A 21 16.12 13.26 -6.47
N ASN A 22 17.38 13.36 -6.11
CA ASN A 22 18.40 13.88 -7.02
C ASN A 22 19.74 13.16 -6.84
N GLU A 23 20.47 13.07 -7.93
CA GLU A 23 21.84 12.56 -7.94
C GLU A 23 22.67 13.46 -8.87
N GLU A 24 23.68 14.11 -8.30
CA GLU A 24 24.48 15.13 -9.02
C GLU A 24 23.58 16.18 -9.70
N ASN A 25 23.62 16.25 -11.04
CA ASN A 25 22.83 17.17 -11.87
C ASN A 25 21.53 16.54 -12.40
N ILE A 26 21.17 15.35 -11.95
CA ILE A 26 19.98 14.63 -12.38
C ILE A 26 18.91 14.74 -11.28
N TYR A 27 17.73 15.27 -11.65
CA TYR A 27 16.60 15.49 -10.78
C TYR A 27 15.46 14.56 -11.18
N TYR A 28 15.10 13.61 -10.31
CA TYR A 28 13.90 12.77 -10.43
C TYR A 28 12.72 13.55 -9.87
N LEU A 29 11.77 13.92 -10.74
CA LEU A 29 10.69 14.82 -10.37
C LEU A 29 9.63 14.16 -9.48
N GLY A 30 9.53 12.82 -9.54
CA GLY A 30 8.49 12.08 -8.86
C GLY A 30 7.10 12.21 -9.50
N ASN A 31 6.12 11.59 -8.91
CA ASN A 31 4.74 11.65 -9.38
C ASN A 31 4.02 12.91 -8.84
N PRO A 32 3.11 13.51 -9.61
CA PRO A 32 2.32 14.66 -9.15
C PRO A 32 1.27 14.29 -8.08
N TYR A 33 0.86 13.02 -8.01
CA TYR A 33 -0.10 12.45 -7.06
C TYR A 33 0.22 10.98 -6.78
N GLU A 34 -0.44 10.39 -5.80
CA GLU A 34 -0.30 8.97 -5.47
C GLU A 34 -0.89 8.10 -6.59
N MET A 35 -0.13 7.11 -7.07
CA MET A 35 -0.57 6.15 -8.09
C MET A 35 -0.73 4.74 -7.52
N TYR A 36 0.06 4.40 -6.50
CA TYR A 36 0.08 3.07 -5.89
C TYR A 36 0.12 3.18 -4.36
N TRP A 37 -0.15 2.08 -3.68
CA TRP A 37 -0.17 2.00 -2.22
C TRP A 37 1.18 2.31 -1.57
N ASN A 38 2.30 1.96 -2.19
CA ASN A 38 3.63 2.32 -1.69
C ASN A 38 3.90 3.84 -1.72
N ASP A 39 3.09 4.59 -2.45
CA ASP A 39 3.18 6.04 -2.52
C ASP A 39 2.64 6.76 -1.27
N VAL A 40 1.88 6.05 -0.41
CA VAL A 40 1.23 6.61 0.79
C VAL A 40 2.22 7.28 1.75
N ASN A 41 3.42 6.74 1.87
CA ASN A 41 4.43 7.23 2.80
C ASN A 41 5.23 8.43 2.27
N ASP A 42 5.20 8.67 0.97
CA ASP A 42 5.89 9.79 0.36
C ASP A 42 5.00 11.04 0.37
N LYS A 43 5.49 12.10 1.04
CA LYS A 43 4.78 13.38 1.18
C LYS A 43 5.21 14.43 0.16
N GLU A 44 6.28 14.18 -0.59
CA GLU A 44 6.90 15.15 -1.49
C GLU A 44 6.45 14.98 -2.95
N ARG A 45 5.14 14.80 -3.16
CA ARG A 45 4.54 14.69 -4.49
C ARG A 45 3.95 16.01 -4.94
N GLY A 46 3.97 16.24 -6.25
CA GLY A 46 3.40 17.46 -6.79
C GLY A 46 3.98 17.81 -8.17
N PHE A 47 3.88 19.07 -8.54
CA PHE A 47 4.42 19.58 -9.78
C PHE A 47 5.61 20.49 -9.51
N HIS A 48 6.24 20.98 -10.57
CA HIS A 48 7.46 21.76 -10.47
C HIS A 48 7.36 23.00 -11.36
N PHE A 49 7.83 24.13 -10.85
CA PHE A 49 8.12 25.29 -11.67
C PHE A 49 9.60 25.29 -12.04
N PHE A 50 9.87 25.63 -13.28
CA PHE A 50 11.22 25.90 -13.76
C PHE A 50 11.26 27.29 -14.39
N ASP A 51 12.03 28.17 -13.81
CA ASP A 51 12.29 29.52 -14.33
C ASP A 51 13.44 29.43 -15.33
N THR A 52 13.16 29.76 -16.59
CA THR A 52 14.13 29.65 -17.70
C THR A 52 15.14 30.77 -17.74
N GLU A 53 14.88 31.90 -17.05
CA GLU A 53 15.81 33.03 -16.98
C GLU A 53 16.80 32.82 -15.84
N THR A 54 16.31 32.46 -14.66
CA THR A 54 17.14 32.26 -13.46
C THR A 54 17.64 30.83 -13.30
N LEU A 55 17.14 29.89 -14.10
CA LEU A 55 17.39 28.43 -14.00
C LEU A 55 17.02 27.83 -12.63
N ILE A 56 16.11 28.49 -11.92
CA ILE A 56 15.62 28.00 -10.62
C ILE A 56 14.53 26.97 -10.82
N HIS A 57 14.69 25.83 -10.15
CA HIS A 57 13.72 24.75 -10.09
C HIS A 57 13.06 24.72 -8.71
N THR A 58 11.73 24.90 -8.67
CA THR A 58 10.96 24.99 -7.44
C THR A 58 9.87 23.90 -7.42
N PRO A 59 9.96 22.90 -6.54
CA PRO A 59 8.90 21.91 -6.35
C PRO A 59 7.72 22.49 -5.57
N VAL A 60 6.50 22.13 -5.98
CA VAL A 60 5.25 22.49 -5.30
C VAL A 60 4.54 21.21 -4.89
N ASN A 61 4.39 20.99 -3.59
CA ASN A 61 3.79 19.78 -3.08
C ASN A 61 2.25 19.76 -3.25
N ASN A 62 1.73 18.62 -3.67
CA ASN A 62 0.29 18.37 -3.73
C ASN A 62 -0.25 18.07 -2.32
N PRO A 63 -1.15 18.89 -1.77
CA PRO A 63 -1.71 18.64 -0.44
C PRO A 63 -2.74 17.52 -0.41
N TYR A 64 -3.25 17.12 -1.59
CA TYR A 64 -4.32 16.13 -1.67
C TYR A 64 -3.77 14.72 -1.68
N ARG A 65 -4.32 13.87 -0.80
CA ARG A 65 -3.98 12.45 -0.68
C ARG A 65 -5.15 11.62 -1.20
N ILE A 66 -4.84 10.54 -1.92
CA ILE A 66 -5.81 9.62 -2.49
C ILE A 66 -5.96 8.40 -1.58
N PHE A 67 -4.84 7.84 -1.15
CA PHE A 67 -4.80 6.62 -0.35
C PHE A 67 -4.72 6.91 1.15
N LYS A 68 -5.42 6.09 1.94
CA LYS A 68 -5.40 6.14 3.40
C LYS A 68 -5.31 4.73 3.98
N ILE A 69 -4.50 4.57 5.02
CA ILE A 69 -4.40 3.32 5.76
C ILE A 69 -5.00 3.52 7.16
N ILE A 70 -5.84 2.58 7.57
CA ILE A 70 -6.39 2.50 8.92
C ILE A 70 -5.90 1.19 9.52
N TYR A 71 -5.28 1.26 10.70
CA TYR A 71 -4.96 0.09 11.50
C TYR A 71 -6.04 -0.10 12.54
N TYR A 72 -6.83 -1.19 12.40
CA TYR A 72 -7.92 -1.49 13.34
C TYR A 72 -7.43 -2.36 14.50
N GLU A 73 -7.62 -1.88 15.74
CA GLU A 73 -7.29 -2.58 16.98
C GLU A 73 -8.44 -2.40 17.98
N ASP A 74 -9.64 -2.92 17.68
CA ASP A 74 -10.85 -2.77 18.51
C ASP A 74 -11.27 -1.32 18.80
N GLN A 75 -10.98 -0.36 17.90
CA GLN A 75 -11.39 1.03 18.04
C GLN A 75 -12.90 1.15 18.19
N ASP A 76 -13.33 2.17 18.95
CA ASP A 76 -14.74 2.47 19.05
C ASP A 76 -15.23 3.21 17.80
N TYR A 77 -16.15 2.57 17.08
CA TYR A 77 -16.76 3.16 15.89
C TYR A 77 -17.52 4.46 16.17
N GLN A 78 -18.02 4.67 17.39
CA GLN A 78 -18.79 5.87 17.73
C GLN A 78 -17.93 7.14 17.75
N THR A 79 -16.70 7.02 18.27
CA THR A 79 -15.76 8.13 18.42
C THR A 79 -14.82 8.31 17.23
N PHE A 80 -14.73 7.32 16.34
CA PHE A 80 -13.83 7.36 15.20
C PHE A 80 -14.29 8.40 14.17
N ASP A 81 -13.42 9.37 13.84
CA ASP A 81 -13.71 10.41 12.86
C ASP A 81 -13.44 9.90 11.43
N THR A 82 -14.48 9.80 10.63
CA THR A 82 -14.41 9.31 9.24
C THR A 82 -14.26 10.41 8.19
N ARG A 83 -14.35 11.69 8.56
CA ARG A 83 -14.31 12.83 7.60
C ARG A 83 -13.02 12.88 6.77
N ALA A 84 -11.91 12.44 7.36
CA ALA A 84 -10.61 12.41 6.68
C ALA A 84 -10.50 11.31 5.59
N TYR A 85 -11.52 10.47 5.46
CA TYR A 85 -11.57 9.31 4.55
C TYR A 85 -12.61 9.45 3.44
N GLU A 86 -13.40 10.53 3.46
CA GLU A 86 -14.33 10.86 2.39
C GLU A 86 -13.59 10.98 1.05
N ASP A 87 -14.14 10.35 0.00
CA ASP A 87 -13.58 10.28 -1.35
C ASP A 87 -12.13 9.72 -1.41
N LYS A 88 -11.74 8.90 -0.42
CA LYS A 88 -10.43 8.25 -0.38
C LYS A 88 -10.53 6.76 -0.68
N ILE A 89 -9.44 6.22 -1.22
CA ILE A 89 -9.21 4.77 -1.30
C ILE A 89 -8.59 4.35 0.03
N VAL A 90 -9.33 3.54 0.79
CA VAL A 90 -8.98 3.20 2.17
C VAL A 90 -8.57 1.73 2.28
N LYS A 91 -7.42 1.48 2.89
CA LYS A 91 -6.97 0.15 3.30
C LYS A 91 -7.17 0.01 4.80
N LEU A 92 -8.02 -0.91 5.21
CA LEU A 92 -8.28 -1.24 6.61
C LEU A 92 -7.51 -2.50 6.98
N ILE A 93 -6.42 -2.35 7.72
CA ILE A 93 -5.59 -3.45 8.21
C ILE A 93 -6.07 -3.82 9.61
N VAL A 94 -6.62 -5.03 9.74
CA VAL A 94 -7.19 -5.51 11.01
C VAL A 94 -6.10 -6.22 11.79
N LYS A 95 -5.55 -5.54 12.81
CA LYS A 95 -4.54 -6.12 13.71
C LYS A 95 -5.17 -6.89 14.88
N LYS A 96 -6.32 -6.41 15.36
CA LYS A 96 -7.03 -7.02 16.48
C LYS A 96 -8.54 -6.84 16.32
N LYS A 97 -9.29 -7.95 16.40
CA LYS A 97 -10.75 -8.00 16.26
C LYS A 97 -11.34 -8.93 17.34
N THR A 98 -11.43 -8.45 18.59
CA THR A 98 -11.99 -9.23 19.70
C THR A 98 -13.53 -9.18 19.76
N LYS A 99 -14.14 -8.18 19.10
CA LYS A 99 -15.58 -7.93 19.12
C LYS A 99 -16.13 -7.80 17.69
N PRO A 100 -16.47 -8.93 17.02
CA PRO A 100 -16.91 -8.94 15.62
C PRO A 100 -18.03 -7.93 15.32
N ARG A 101 -19.07 -7.85 16.16
CA ARG A 101 -20.18 -6.90 15.98
C ARG A 101 -19.76 -5.42 16.04
N LYS A 102 -18.69 -5.08 16.79
CA LYS A 102 -18.17 -3.71 16.80
C LYS A 102 -17.37 -3.41 15.55
N PHE A 103 -16.66 -4.41 15.05
CA PHE A 103 -15.93 -4.32 13.79
C PHE A 103 -16.90 -4.11 12.62
N GLU A 104 -17.97 -4.91 12.52
CA GLU A 104 -19.01 -4.73 11.49
C GLU A 104 -19.55 -3.28 11.49
N LYS A 105 -19.92 -2.75 12.66
CA LYS A 105 -20.37 -1.35 12.78
C LYS A 105 -19.31 -0.34 12.41
N PHE A 106 -18.04 -0.63 12.63
CA PHE A 106 -16.92 0.21 12.21
C PHE A 106 -16.82 0.25 10.69
N VAL A 107 -16.90 -0.90 10.04
CA VAL A 107 -16.91 -1.05 8.58
C VAL A 107 -18.12 -0.35 7.97
N ASP A 108 -19.32 -0.57 8.53
CA ASP A 108 -20.55 0.10 8.08
C ASP A 108 -20.43 1.63 8.16
N LYS A 109 -19.78 2.13 9.21
CA LYS A 109 -19.54 3.57 9.37
C LYS A 109 -18.58 4.11 8.29
N LEU A 110 -17.55 3.36 7.93
CA LEU A 110 -16.66 3.74 6.83
C LEU A 110 -17.39 3.77 5.49
N TYR A 111 -18.18 2.74 5.18
CA TYR A 111 -19.02 2.75 3.96
C TYR A 111 -20.00 3.92 3.94
N SER A 112 -20.59 4.25 5.09
CA SER A 112 -21.54 5.37 5.22
C SER A 112 -20.87 6.75 5.12
N SER A 113 -19.54 6.82 5.22
CA SER A 113 -18.78 8.07 5.11
C SER A 113 -18.29 8.38 3.69
N ASN A 114 -18.85 7.74 2.68
CA ASN A 114 -18.58 7.99 1.28
C ASN A 114 -17.09 7.79 0.90
N VAL A 115 -16.46 6.71 1.42
CA VAL A 115 -15.13 6.31 0.94
C VAL A 115 -15.24 5.85 -0.51
N ALA A 116 -14.28 6.21 -1.36
CA ALA A 116 -14.29 5.83 -2.77
C ALA A 116 -14.10 4.32 -2.95
N GLU A 117 -13.23 3.72 -2.13
CA GLU A 117 -12.99 2.28 -2.09
C GLU A 117 -12.55 1.88 -0.68
N LEU A 118 -13.02 0.73 -0.18
CA LEU A 118 -12.58 0.16 1.09
C LEU A 118 -12.03 -1.26 0.87
N LYS A 119 -10.72 -1.42 1.04
CA LYS A 119 -10.06 -2.73 1.04
C LYS A 119 -9.77 -3.16 2.47
N ILE A 120 -10.35 -4.28 2.91
CA ILE A 120 -10.14 -4.83 4.25
C ILE A 120 -9.09 -5.93 4.15
N ILE A 121 -8.05 -5.84 4.99
CA ILE A 121 -7.01 -6.86 5.14
C ILE A 121 -7.07 -7.34 6.58
N GLU A 122 -7.52 -8.57 6.77
CA GLU A 122 -7.47 -9.25 8.05
C GLU A 122 -6.17 -10.03 8.13
N ASN A 123 -5.29 -9.69 9.08
CA ASN A 123 -4.15 -10.53 9.39
C ASN A 123 -4.68 -11.79 10.08
N PHE A 124 -4.75 -12.87 9.33
CA PHE A 124 -4.99 -14.19 9.91
C PHE A 124 -3.77 -14.57 10.76
N GLN A 125 -3.78 -14.17 12.03
CA GLN A 125 -3.06 -14.97 13.02
C GLN A 125 -3.79 -16.30 13.05
N PHE A 126 -3.15 -17.35 12.56
CA PHE A 126 -3.65 -18.71 12.63
C PHE A 126 -4.08 -19.01 14.06
N GLN A 127 -5.37 -18.93 14.34
CA GLN A 127 -5.98 -19.76 15.35
C GLN A 127 -6.08 -21.15 14.74
N GLU A 128 -5.58 -22.12 15.51
CA GLU A 128 -5.47 -23.51 15.12
C GLU A 128 -6.73 -24.02 14.40
N ALA A 129 -6.51 -24.81 13.37
CA ALA A 129 -7.43 -25.37 12.43
C ALA A 129 -8.66 -26.04 13.06
N GLU A 130 -9.77 -25.35 13.26
CA GLU A 130 -11.06 -25.97 13.53
C GLU A 130 -12.29 -25.32 12.86
N ASP A 131 -12.17 -24.19 12.13
CA ASP A 131 -13.31 -23.51 11.49
C ASP A 131 -13.15 -23.29 9.97
N PHE A 132 -12.73 -24.31 9.21
CA PHE A 132 -12.39 -24.17 7.79
C PHE A 132 -13.55 -24.50 6.81
N GLU A 133 -14.80 -24.51 7.22
CA GLU A 133 -15.92 -24.92 6.34
C GLU A 133 -16.83 -23.82 5.78
N ALA A 134 -16.48 -22.53 5.84
CA ALA A 134 -17.44 -21.49 5.44
C ALA A 134 -16.88 -20.29 4.66
N PHE A 135 -15.98 -20.44 3.68
CA PHE A 135 -15.80 -19.36 2.71
C PHE A 135 -15.46 -19.90 1.31
N GLU A 136 -16.43 -19.91 0.42
CA GLU A 136 -16.28 -20.11 -1.03
C GLU A 136 -15.75 -18.85 -1.73
N SER A 137 -14.52 -18.44 -1.43
CA SER A 137 -13.67 -17.69 -2.35
C SER A 137 -12.24 -18.17 -2.13
N GLU A 138 -11.67 -18.80 -3.16
CA GLU A 138 -10.27 -19.23 -3.08
C GLU A 138 -9.39 -18.02 -2.79
N ASP A 139 -8.93 -17.90 -1.55
CA ASP A 139 -7.95 -16.93 -1.13
C ASP A 139 -6.60 -17.20 -1.81
N THR A 140 -5.84 -16.16 -2.11
CA THR A 140 -4.51 -16.24 -2.74
C THR A 140 -3.59 -17.23 -2.03
N LEU A 141 -3.65 -17.32 -0.70
CA LEU A 141 -2.87 -18.30 0.08
C LEU A 141 -3.32 -19.75 -0.18
N SER A 142 -4.60 -19.98 -0.36
CA SER A 142 -5.14 -21.32 -0.69
C SER A 142 -4.67 -21.76 -2.07
N ILE A 143 -4.65 -20.85 -3.05
CA ILE A 143 -4.12 -21.09 -4.40
C ILE A 143 -2.63 -21.42 -4.34
N LEU A 144 -1.85 -20.63 -3.58
CA LEU A 144 -0.40 -20.84 -3.41
C LEU A 144 -0.11 -22.18 -2.73
N ASN A 145 -0.83 -22.53 -1.67
CA ASN A 145 -0.67 -23.81 -0.98
C ASN A 145 -0.99 -24.99 -1.89
N ARG A 146 -2.09 -24.91 -2.66
CA ARG A 146 -2.46 -25.96 -3.64
C ARG A 146 -1.38 -26.09 -4.71
N TYR A 147 -0.85 -24.97 -5.22
CA TYR A 147 0.23 -25.00 -6.21
C TYR A 147 1.49 -25.72 -5.68
N VAL A 148 1.86 -25.50 -4.42
CA VAL A 148 2.98 -26.20 -3.77
C VAL A 148 2.67 -27.70 -3.59
N GLU A 149 1.45 -28.05 -3.25
CA GLU A 149 1.04 -29.45 -3.10
C GLU A 149 1.07 -30.21 -4.42
N ASP A 150 0.62 -29.58 -5.50
CA ASP A 150 0.58 -30.16 -6.84
C ASP A 150 1.96 -30.18 -7.53
N SER A 151 2.93 -29.43 -7.01
CA SER A 151 4.27 -29.34 -7.61
C SER A 151 5.15 -30.55 -7.24
N GLU A 152 5.86 -31.10 -8.22
CA GLU A 152 6.89 -32.13 -8.01
C GLU A 152 8.22 -31.49 -7.51
N ILE A 153 8.22 -31.06 -6.25
CA ILE A 153 9.39 -30.41 -5.63
C ILE A 153 10.08 -31.38 -4.69
N ASN A 154 11.41 -31.53 -4.79
CA ASN A 154 12.25 -32.36 -3.92
C ASN A 154 12.60 -31.70 -2.58
N LEU A 155 11.83 -30.68 -2.16
CA LEU A 155 12.00 -29.97 -0.90
C LEU A 155 10.79 -30.22 0.00
N GLU A 156 10.96 -30.01 1.29
CA GLU A 156 9.90 -30.17 2.27
C GLU A 156 8.78 -29.14 2.02
N LYS A 157 7.65 -29.59 1.52
CA LYS A 157 6.52 -28.77 1.08
C LYS A 157 6.01 -27.84 2.20
N SER A 158 5.96 -28.33 3.44
CA SER A 158 5.56 -27.56 4.61
C SER A 158 6.44 -26.32 4.85
N ARG A 159 7.74 -26.44 4.60
CA ARG A 159 8.69 -25.34 4.73
C ARG A 159 8.48 -24.29 3.62
N ILE A 160 8.17 -24.73 2.41
CA ILE A 160 7.90 -23.83 1.28
C ILE A 160 6.58 -23.09 1.52
N GLN A 161 5.54 -23.78 1.96
CA GLN A 161 4.24 -23.18 2.29
C GLN A 161 4.40 -22.10 3.36
N LYS A 162 5.15 -22.39 4.43
CA LYS A 162 5.42 -21.40 5.49
C LYS A 162 6.17 -20.17 4.96
N MET A 163 7.18 -20.37 4.12
CA MET A 163 7.94 -19.28 3.52
C MET A 163 7.05 -18.42 2.60
N LEU A 164 6.19 -19.03 1.79
CA LEU A 164 5.23 -18.31 0.94
C LEU A 164 4.22 -17.50 1.76
N GLN A 165 3.75 -18.06 2.89
CA GLN A 165 2.87 -17.35 3.81
C GLN A 165 3.57 -16.12 4.42
N ASP A 166 4.83 -16.28 4.85
CA ASP A 166 5.60 -15.18 5.42
C ASP A 166 5.86 -14.08 4.39
N VAL A 167 6.24 -14.43 3.15
CA VAL A 167 6.45 -13.48 2.05
C VAL A 167 5.14 -12.79 1.65
N TYR A 168 4.03 -13.53 1.58
CA TYR A 168 2.72 -12.95 1.27
C TYR A 168 2.27 -11.96 2.34
N ARG A 169 2.49 -12.30 3.61
CA ARG A 169 2.20 -11.38 4.73
C ARG A 169 3.06 -10.12 4.63
N GLU A 170 4.38 -10.26 4.44
CA GLU A 170 5.29 -9.13 4.27
C GLU A 170 4.90 -8.25 3.08
N ALA A 171 4.52 -8.85 1.95
CA ALA A 171 4.00 -8.12 0.80
C ALA A 171 2.70 -7.35 1.12
N CYS A 172 1.77 -7.95 1.88
CA CYS A 172 0.54 -7.28 2.29
C CYS A 172 0.79 -6.13 3.30
N GLU A 173 1.84 -6.22 4.11
CA GLU A 173 2.23 -5.18 5.07
C GLU A 173 3.05 -4.06 4.42
N SER A 174 3.80 -4.37 3.36
CA SER A 174 4.73 -3.45 2.68
C SER A 174 4.07 -2.64 1.56
N ILE A 175 2.82 -2.98 1.18
CA ILE A 175 2.08 -2.29 0.11
C ILE A 175 1.17 -1.25 0.75
#